data_7aaaacb25a010753de8e592b95853407
#
_entry.id   7aaaacb25a010753de8e592b95853407
#
_cell.length_a   1.000
_cell.length_b   1.000
_cell.length_c   1.000
_cell.angle_alpha   90.00
_cell.angle_beta   90.00
_cell.angle_gamma   90.00
#
_symmetry.space_group_name_H-M   'P 1'
#
loop_
_entity.id
_entity.type
_entity.pdbx_description
1 polymer ?
#
loop_
_entity_poly.entity_id
_entity_poly.type
_entity_poly.pdbx_seq_one_letter_code
_entity_poly.pdbx_strand_id
1 'polypeptide(L)'
;MKFKKTMFLLTLFILMLEFSSYVLACTGVIVGKGLTTDGSYIFGRNEDFTAEPDHNKNFVVYERGKNQPGAVFKDESNGFTYPIPETRYKYTAVPDVTPEEGIFDEAGFNEFGVAIDSTVSADANEKIQKVDPYVKDGLAESAIPTVILPYVKTAREGVLRLAEIIKTKGAAEGNVLVIADKKEMWYIEIYSGHQFVAIKYPDDKFSVFSNTYFLGTVDLNDKNNVIKSDDIEKVAKDAGSYVTVDGKMHLAKSYAPEMTDGNRSRAYSGILQLNPKANITYTDEVYELFQTRDKKISVQDVMAVLRNRLENTNFTVAKRKQNTDTAKYPISNENGIETHIFQIKKDLPANVGGVMWLAMAGAKYSPFVPYYGNIKATYDTYHVKGTAYNPDSFYWVAENVNINMENASDDVKNKYLQKIKDYEKKKVAEQNALNKKIAKMSPKEAEKFATELALKNGKDAYELVKNEENSLKK
;
A
#
# COMPACT_ATOMS: atom_id res chain seq x y z
N MET A 1 0.45 -51.51 -26.50
CA MET A 1 -0.16 -50.18 -26.75
C MET A 1 -0.92 -49.55 -25.54
N LYS A 2 -1.13 -50.28 -24.46
CA LYS A 2 -1.79 -49.74 -23.21
C LYS A 2 -0.83 -49.05 -22.23
N PHE A 3 0.45 -49.37 -22.25
CA PHE A 3 1.44 -48.80 -21.32
C PHE A 3 1.87 -47.34 -21.64
N LYS A 4 1.80 -46.91 -22.90
CA LYS A 4 2.15 -45.53 -23.28
C LYS A 4 1.07 -44.49 -22.99
N LYS A 5 -0.21 -44.90 -22.86
CA LYS A 5 -1.30 -43.98 -22.53
C LYS A 5 -1.36 -43.62 -21.02
N THR A 6 -0.94 -44.53 -20.14
CA THR A 6 -0.94 -44.32 -18.69
C THR A 6 0.22 -43.38 -18.25
N MET A 7 1.36 -43.47 -18.97
CA MET A 7 2.49 -42.58 -18.67
C MET A 7 2.27 -41.17 -19.19
N PHE A 8 1.47 -40.97 -20.25
CA PHE A 8 1.13 -39.65 -20.75
C PHE A 8 0.09 -38.92 -19.86
N LEU A 9 -0.81 -39.66 -19.20
CA LEU A 9 -1.76 -39.11 -18.24
C LEU A 9 -1.12 -38.76 -16.88
N LEU A 10 -0.08 -39.51 -16.47
CA LEU A 10 0.68 -39.17 -15.25
C LEU A 10 1.58 -37.97 -15.45
N THR A 11 2.13 -37.75 -16.63
CA THR A 11 2.96 -36.57 -16.95
C THR A 11 2.11 -35.30 -17.09
N LEU A 12 0.84 -35.43 -17.52
CA LEU A 12 -0.08 -34.27 -17.59
C LEU A 12 -0.63 -33.88 -16.23
N PHE A 13 -0.67 -34.80 -15.24
CA PHE A 13 -1.12 -34.51 -13.88
C PHE A 13 -0.03 -33.89 -13.00
N ILE A 14 1.25 -34.07 -13.34
CA ILE A 14 2.40 -33.46 -12.66
C ILE A 14 2.69 -32.04 -13.17
N LEU A 15 2.21 -31.70 -14.37
CA LEU A 15 2.37 -30.36 -14.97
C LEU A 15 1.31 -29.33 -14.52
N MET A 16 0.36 -29.72 -13.67
CA MET A 16 -0.68 -28.82 -13.13
C MET A 16 -0.44 -28.40 -11.65
N LEU A 17 0.75 -28.57 -11.12
CA LEU A 17 1.06 -28.24 -9.72
C LEU A 17 2.24 -27.30 -9.54
N GLU A 18 2.60 -26.53 -10.57
CA GLU A 18 3.45 -25.35 -10.40
C GLU A 18 2.69 -24.06 -10.73
N PHE A 19 1.58 -23.80 -10.02
CA PHE A 19 1.24 -22.43 -9.73
C PHE A 19 2.23 -21.99 -8.68
N SER A 20 3.35 -21.40 -9.11
CA SER A 20 4.19 -20.61 -8.23
C SER A 20 3.29 -19.49 -7.69
N SER A 21 2.84 -19.60 -6.45
CA SER A 21 2.29 -18.48 -5.72
C SER A 21 3.33 -17.35 -5.79
N TYR A 22 3.05 -16.36 -6.63
CA TYR A 22 3.80 -15.12 -6.65
C TYR A 22 3.66 -14.52 -5.25
N VAL A 23 4.73 -14.44 -4.51
CA VAL A 23 4.74 -13.85 -3.18
C VAL A 23 4.69 -12.33 -3.40
N LEU A 24 3.48 -11.80 -3.46
CA LEU A 24 3.25 -10.38 -3.23
C LEU A 24 3.80 -10.06 -1.84
N ALA A 25 4.62 -9.03 -1.71
CA ALA A 25 5.38 -8.81 -0.50
C ALA A 25 5.23 -7.40 0.07
N CYS A 26 4.06 -6.78 -0.12
CA CYS A 26 3.74 -5.44 0.35
C CYS A 26 3.95 -5.27 1.87
N THR A 27 4.35 -4.07 2.28
CA THR A 27 4.50 -3.72 3.70
C THR A 27 3.87 -2.37 3.97
N GLY A 28 2.91 -2.31 4.89
CA GLY A 28 2.24 -1.10 5.31
C GLY A 28 2.76 -0.56 6.64
N VAL A 29 2.70 0.78 6.78
CA VAL A 29 3.04 1.51 8.01
C VAL A 29 1.94 2.52 8.30
N ILE A 30 1.47 2.58 9.55
CA ILE A 30 0.48 3.55 10.01
C ILE A 30 0.99 4.22 11.27
N VAL A 31 0.76 5.53 11.40
CA VAL A 31 1.05 6.31 12.61
C VAL A 31 -0.13 7.23 12.92
N GLY A 32 -0.73 7.07 14.08
CA GLY A 32 -1.81 7.92 14.58
C GLY A 32 -1.31 9.35 14.83
N LYS A 33 -2.16 10.34 14.58
CA LYS A 33 -1.79 11.77 14.65
C LYS A 33 -1.27 12.22 16.01
N GLY A 34 -1.68 11.55 17.10
CA GLY A 34 -1.19 11.81 18.44
C GLY A 34 0.26 11.36 18.65
N LEU A 35 0.78 10.47 17.82
CA LEU A 35 2.14 9.94 17.90
C LEU A 35 3.10 10.60 16.88
N THR A 36 2.61 11.37 15.92
CA THR A 36 3.45 12.04 14.93
C THR A 36 4.05 13.35 15.44
N THR A 37 5.16 13.77 14.86
CA THR A 37 5.88 15.02 15.24
C THR A 37 5.11 16.29 14.95
N ASP A 38 4.15 16.25 14.02
CA ASP A 38 3.44 17.41 13.50
C ASP A 38 1.91 17.31 13.58
N GLY A 39 1.40 16.26 14.25
CA GLY A 39 -0.03 16.05 14.45
C GLY A 39 -0.79 15.59 13.19
N SER A 40 -0.08 15.13 12.16
CA SER A 40 -0.68 14.51 10.98
C SER A 40 -0.98 13.02 11.20
N TYR A 41 -1.98 12.48 10.51
CA TYR A 41 -1.99 11.05 10.24
C TYR A 41 -0.93 10.73 9.20
N ILE A 42 -0.15 9.66 9.43
CA ILE A 42 0.80 9.16 8.45
C ILE A 42 0.47 7.68 8.18
N PHE A 43 0.38 7.31 6.93
CA PHE A 43 0.30 5.92 6.49
C PHE A 43 0.92 5.78 5.11
N GLY A 44 1.41 4.60 4.81
CA GLY A 44 2.03 4.35 3.52
C GLY A 44 2.46 2.90 3.37
N ARG A 45 2.87 2.56 2.15
CA ARG A 45 3.12 1.18 1.75
C ARG A 45 4.22 1.11 0.70
N ASN A 46 4.99 0.01 0.73
CA ASN A 46 5.67 -0.51 -0.45
C ASN A 46 4.70 -1.39 -1.22
N GLU A 47 4.54 -1.14 -2.50
CA GLU A 47 3.95 -2.08 -3.41
C GLU A 47 5.07 -2.98 -3.96
N ASP A 48 5.00 -4.24 -3.60
CA ASP A 48 5.94 -5.25 -4.04
C ASP A 48 5.20 -6.24 -4.93
N PHE A 49 5.45 -6.15 -6.20
CA PHE A 49 4.92 -7.08 -7.19
C PHE A 49 6.05 -7.90 -7.82
N THR A 50 5.77 -8.69 -8.85
CA THR A 50 6.88 -9.28 -9.61
C THR A 50 7.56 -8.17 -10.39
N ALA A 51 8.90 -8.17 -10.44
CA ALA A 51 9.67 -7.24 -11.28
C ALA A 51 9.47 -7.54 -12.79
N GLU A 52 8.25 -7.92 -13.17
CA GLU A 52 7.84 -8.13 -14.55
C GLU A 52 7.59 -6.77 -15.20
N PRO A 53 7.98 -6.57 -16.46
CA PRO A 53 7.85 -5.28 -17.14
C PRO A 53 6.42 -4.74 -17.19
N ASP A 54 5.42 -5.59 -17.04
CA ASP A 54 4.01 -5.26 -17.24
C ASP A 54 3.40 -4.47 -16.06
N HIS A 55 4.05 -4.48 -14.89
CA HIS A 55 3.58 -3.79 -13.68
C HIS A 55 4.29 -2.46 -13.41
N ASN A 56 4.81 -1.79 -14.42
CA ASN A 56 5.37 -0.47 -14.23
C ASN A 56 4.27 0.57 -13.93
N LYS A 57 4.63 1.58 -13.14
CA LYS A 57 3.68 2.55 -12.60
C LYS A 57 3.72 3.91 -13.29
N ASN A 58 2.56 4.50 -13.40
CA ASN A 58 2.36 5.92 -13.70
C ASN A 58 1.96 6.69 -12.42
N PHE A 59 1.98 8.01 -12.48
CA PHE A 59 1.33 8.86 -11.49
C PHE A 59 0.46 9.87 -12.22
N VAL A 60 -0.84 9.72 -12.09
CA VAL A 60 -1.83 10.42 -12.91
C VAL A 60 -2.83 11.24 -12.09
N VAL A 61 -3.51 12.15 -12.76
CA VAL A 61 -4.68 12.87 -12.25
C VAL A 61 -5.86 12.58 -13.15
N TYR A 62 -6.89 12.00 -12.58
CA TYR A 62 -8.18 11.86 -13.26
C TYR A 62 -9.06 13.06 -12.95
N GLU A 63 -9.34 13.86 -13.95
CA GLU A 63 -10.16 15.06 -13.78
C GLU A 63 -11.61 14.71 -13.41
N ARG A 64 -12.29 15.66 -12.77
CA ARG A 64 -13.71 15.55 -12.48
C ARG A 64 -14.50 15.34 -13.77
N GLY A 65 -15.40 14.36 -13.74
CA GLY A 65 -16.18 13.99 -14.93
C GLY A 65 -17.59 13.54 -14.59
N LYS A 66 -18.32 13.16 -15.65
CA LYS A 66 -19.64 12.54 -15.55
C LYS A 66 -19.64 11.19 -16.22
N ASN A 67 -20.14 10.20 -15.52
CA ASN A 67 -20.49 8.91 -16.09
C ASN A 67 -21.87 8.99 -16.74
N GLN A 68 -22.16 8.11 -17.67
CA GLN A 68 -23.51 7.99 -18.23
C GLN A 68 -24.50 7.53 -17.14
N PRO A 69 -25.79 7.93 -17.21
CA PRO A 69 -26.80 7.38 -16.33
C PRO A 69 -26.82 5.85 -16.38
N GLY A 70 -26.80 5.20 -15.20
CA GLY A 70 -26.76 3.74 -15.10
C GLY A 70 -25.42 3.08 -15.44
N ALA A 71 -24.33 3.87 -15.50
CA ALA A 71 -23.00 3.34 -15.77
C ALA A 71 -22.58 2.28 -14.74
N VAL A 72 -21.88 1.27 -15.21
CA VAL A 72 -21.32 0.18 -14.43
C VAL A 72 -19.82 0.16 -14.66
N PHE A 73 -19.07 0.14 -13.58
CA PHE A 73 -17.64 -0.17 -13.63
C PHE A 73 -17.47 -1.67 -13.94
N LYS A 74 -16.49 -2.01 -14.72
CA LYS A 74 -16.09 -3.40 -14.99
C LYS A 74 -14.57 -3.51 -14.83
N ASP A 75 -14.14 -4.45 -14.01
CA ASP A 75 -12.75 -4.87 -13.96
C ASP A 75 -12.53 -5.99 -15.00
N GLU A 76 -11.67 -5.75 -15.95
CA GLU A 76 -11.41 -6.72 -17.02
C GLU A 76 -10.57 -7.91 -16.54
N SER A 77 -9.85 -7.77 -15.42
CA SER A 77 -8.97 -8.83 -14.89
C SER A 77 -9.75 -10.02 -14.34
N ASN A 78 -10.85 -9.78 -13.61
CA ASN A 78 -11.64 -10.85 -12.99
C ASN A 78 -13.14 -10.83 -13.32
N GLY A 79 -13.59 -9.80 -14.06
CA GLY A 79 -15.00 -9.62 -14.44
C GLY A 79 -15.88 -8.97 -13.36
N PHE A 80 -15.31 -8.44 -12.28
CA PHE A 80 -16.04 -7.67 -11.27
C PHE A 80 -16.82 -6.51 -11.89
N THR A 81 -18.08 -6.34 -11.47
CA THR A 81 -18.91 -5.22 -11.93
C THR A 81 -19.62 -4.53 -10.77
N TYR A 82 -19.62 -3.19 -10.78
CA TYR A 82 -20.34 -2.42 -9.76
C TYR A 82 -20.96 -1.14 -10.33
N PRO A 83 -22.21 -0.79 -9.96
CA PRO A 83 -22.83 0.47 -10.36
C PRO A 83 -22.02 1.68 -9.85
N ILE A 84 -21.76 2.64 -10.72
CA ILE A 84 -21.04 3.86 -10.36
C ILE A 84 -21.93 5.10 -10.49
N PRO A 85 -21.79 6.08 -9.56
CA PRO A 85 -22.53 7.33 -9.62
C PRO A 85 -22.26 8.14 -10.91
N GLU A 86 -23.21 8.97 -11.36
CA GLU A 86 -23.03 9.85 -12.51
C GLU A 86 -21.88 10.85 -12.32
N THR A 87 -21.64 11.33 -11.09
CA THR A 87 -20.55 12.27 -10.82
C THR A 87 -19.32 11.49 -10.38
N ARG A 88 -18.23 11.62 -11.13
CA ARG A 88 -16.89 11.18 -10.78
C ARG A 88 -16.08 12.38 -10.31
N TYR A 89 -15.66 12.38 -9.05
CA TYR A 89 -14.80 13.42 -8.49
C TYR A 89 -13.37 13.32 -9.03
N LYS A 90 -12.66 14.46 -9.08
CA LYS A 90 -11.23 14.48 -9.40
C LYS A 90 -10.44 13.69 -8.36
N TYR A 91 -9.48 12.88 -8.80
CA TYR A 91 -8.56 12.17 -7.91
C TYR A 91 -7.20 11.91 -8.56
N THR A 92 -6.18 11.74 -7.73
CA THR A 92 -4.84 11.26 -8.14
C THR A 92 -4.77 9.76 -7.97
N ALA A 93 -3.93 9.10 -8.76
CA ALA A 93 -3.72 7.65 -8.68
C ALA A 93 -2.32 7.25 -9.17
N VAL A 94 -1.88 6.06 -8.76
CA VAL A 94 -0.61 5.45 -9.19
C VAL A 94 -0.89 4.12 -9.91
N PRO A 95 -1.56 4.16 -11.09
CA PRO A 95 -2.00 2.96 -11.80
C PRO A 95 -0.86 2.24 -12.52
N ASP A 96 -1.10 0.98 -12.82
CA ASP A 96 -0.30 0.22 -13.79
C ASP A 96 -0.40 0.83 -15.19
N VAL A 97 0.67 0.68 -15.96
CA VAL A 97 0.70 1.13 -17.37
C VAL A 97 -0.15 0.22 -18.25
N THR A 98 -0.31 -1.04 -17.86
CA THR A 98 -1.05 -2.10 -18.56
C THR A 98 -2.31 -2.45 -17.77
N PRO A 99 -3.49 -1.93 -18.15
CA PRO A 99 -4.74 -2.18 -17.42
C PRO A 99 -5.35 -3.57 -17.67
N GLU A 100 -4.75 -4.41 -18.51
CA GLU A 100 -5.27 -5.72 -18.92
C GLU A 100 -5.36 -6.69 -17.74
N GLU A 101 -4.46 -6.55 -16.77
CA GLU A 101 -4.44 -7.36 -15.54
C GLU A 101 -5.12 -6.66 -14.35
N GLY A 102 -5.68 -5.49 -14.59
CA GLY A 102 -6.32 -4.62 -13.61
C GLY A 102 -5.76 -3.20 -13.69
N ILE A 103 -6.53 -2.23 -13.22
CA ILE A 103 -6.11 -0.82 -13.25
C ILE A 103 -5.05 -0.54 -12.18
N PHE A 104 -5.20 -1.13 -10.98
CA PHE A 104 -4.32 -0.95 -9.84
C PHE A 104 -4.01 0.52 -9.54
N ASP A 105 -5.08 1.34 -9.39
CA ASP A 105 -4.96 2.77 -9.03
C ASP A 105 -4.22 3.02 -7.70
N GLU A 106 -4.04 1.99 -6.90
CA GLU A 106 -3.25 1.82 -5.68
C GLU A 106 -3.45 2.91 -4.62
N ALA A 107 -3.02 4.12 -4.87
CA ALA A 107 -2.97 5.18 -3.88
C ALA A 107 -3.32 6.53 -4.47
N GLY A 108 -4.03 7.35 -3.71
CA GLY A 108 -4.35 8.71 -4.18
C GLY A 108 -5.18 9.54 -3.22
N PHE A 109 -5.35 10.79 -3.57
CA PHE A 109 -6.27 11.73 -2.96
C PHE A 109 -7.42 12.07 -3.90
N ASN A 110 -8.62 12.24 -3.38
CA ASN A 110 -9.67 12.91 -4.15
C ASN A 110 -9.77 14.41 -3.81
N GLU A 111 -10.59 15.13 -4.56
CA GLU A 111 -10.79 16.58 -4.40
C GLU A 111 -11.41 17.02 -3.06
N PHE A 112 -11.87 16.09 -2.22
CA PHE A 112 -12.36 16.34 -0.88
C PHE A 112 -11.31 16.05 0.20
N GLY A 113 -10.11 15.61 -0.22
CA GLY A 113 -9.00 15.25 0.66
C GLY A 113 -9.16 13.90 1.35
N VAL A 114 -9.99 13.02 0.81
CA VAL A 114 -9.99 11.62 1.18
C VAL A 114 -8.80 10.96 0.49
N ALA A 115 -8.02 10.23 1.26
CA ALA A 115 -6.92 9.40 0.76
C ALA A 115 -7.26 7.93 0.94
N ILE A 116 -6.83 7.13 -0.01
CA ILE A 116 -6.84 5.68 0.06
C ILE A 116 -5.44 5.15 -0.20
N ASP A 117 -5.05 4.15 0.56
CA ASP A 117 -3.91 3.27 0.35
C ASP A 117 -4.49 1.86 0.31
N SER A 118 -4.60 1.31 -0.85
CA SER A 118 -5.03 -0.06 -1.06
C SER A 118 -3.82 -0.82 -1.55
N THR A 119 -3.44 -1.87 -1.19
CA THR A 119 -3.81 -2.94 -0.33
C THR A 119 -2.54 -3.69 0.04
N VAL A 120 -2.52 -4.29 1.17
CA VAL A 120 -1.56 -5.34 1.44
C VAL A 120 -2.34 -6.65 1.31
N SER A 121 -2.16 -7.38 0.20
CA SER A 121 -2.85 -8.65 -0.06
C SER A 121 -2.61 -9.62 1.09
N ALA A 122 -3.64 -10.33 1.52
CA ALA A 122 -3.59 -11.28 2.62
C ALA A 122 -4.50 -12.47 2.32
N ASP A 123 -4.22 -13.61 2.92
CA ASP A 123 -5.04 -14.80 2.74
C ASP A 123 -5.75 -15.21 4.02
N ALA A 124 -6.99 -15.70 3.87
CA ALA A 124 -7.66 -16.42 4.95
C ALA A 124 -7.13 -17.85 5.05
N ASN A 125 -7.19 -18.42 6.26
CA ASN A 125 -6.88 -19.83 6.44
C ASN A 125 -7.89 -20.73 5.71
N GLU A 126 -7.48 -21.95 5.39
CA GLU A 126 -8.27 -22.91 4.62
C GLU A 126 -9.63 -23.26 5.24
N LYS A 127 -9.76 -23.19 6.58
CA LYS A 127 -11.02 -23.47 7.27
C LYS A 127 -12.05 -22.39 6.98
N ILE A 128 -11.64 -21.13 7.00
CA ILE A 128 -12.47 -19.98 6.64
C ILE A 128 -12.88 -20.08 5.17
N GLN A 129 -11.94 -20.40 4.27
CA GLN A 129 -12.23 -20.50 2.83
C GLN A 129 -13.22 -21.63 2.48
N LYS A 130 -13.41 -22.63 3.35
CA LYS A 130 -14.46 -23.66 3.19
C LYS A 130 -15.86 -23.17 3.56
N VAL A 131 -15.97 -22.13 4.39
CA VAL A 131 -17.26 -21.61 4.89
C VAL A 131 -17.67 -20.36 4.14
N ASP A 132 -16.77 -19.44 3.90
CA ASP A 132 -16.99 -18.19 3.15
C ASP A 132 -15.84 -17.99 2.15
N PRO A 133 -15.84 -18.72 1.02
CA PRO A 133 -14.80 -18.65 0.00
C PRO A 133 -14.76 -17.28 -0.67
N TYR A 134 -13.59 -16.90 -1.18
CA TYR A 134 -13.45 -15.75 -2.06
C TYR A 134 -14.37 -15.87 -3.29
N VAL A 135 -14.95 -14.75 -3.70
CA VAL A 135 -15.88 -14.67 -4.83
C VAL A 135 -15.07 -14.32 -6.09
N LYS A 136 -15.02 -15.24 -7.04
CA LYS A 136 -14.17 -15.14 -8.22
C LYS A 136 -14.30 -13.80 -8.98
N ASP A 137 -15.52 -13.31 -9.16
CA ASP A 137 -15.87 -12.03 -9.76
C ASP A 137 -16.25 -10.98 -8.71
N GLY A 138 -15.74 -11.12 -7.49
CA GLY A 138 -15.84 -10.17 -6.40
C GLY A 138 -14.86 -9.00 -6.55
N LEU A 139 -14.89 -8.09 -5.58
CA LEU A 139 -13.97 -6.95 -5.52
C LEU A 139 -12.53 -7.44 -5.33
N ALA A 140 -11.66 -7.11 -6.26
CA ALA A 140 -10.22 -7.36 -6.22
C ALA A 140 -9.43 -6.08 -5.89
N GLU A 141 -8.19 -6.24 -5.45
CA GLU A 141 -7.22 -5.16 -5.20
C GLU A 141 -7.18 -4.15 -6.34
N SER A 142 -7.06 -4.65 -7.56
CA SER A 142 -7.02 -3.87 -8.80
C SER A 142 -8.11 -2.80 -8.94
N ALA A 143 -9.29 -3.02 -8.35
CA ALA A 143 -10.46 -2.16 -8.51
C ALA A 143 -10.78 -1.29 -7.28
N ILE A 144 -10.21 -1.58 -6.10
CA ILE A 144 -10.63 -0.94 -4.83
C ILE A 144 -10.58 0.59 -4.90
N PRO A 145 -9.47 1.27 -5.22
CA PRO A 145 -9.46 2.73 -5.25
C PRO A 145 -10.36 3.31 -6.32
N THR A 146 -10.41 2.66 -7.49
CA THR A 146 -11.17 3.11 -8.67
C THR A 146 -12.68 3.15 -8.42
N VAL A 147 -13.22 2.21 -7.62
CA VAL A 147 -14.66 2.19 -7.32
C VAL A 147 -15.03 2.94 -6.04
N ILE A 148 -14.06 3.38 -5.24
CA ILE A 148 -14.29 4.07 -3.96
C ILE A 148 -13.92 5.54 -4.05
N LEU A 149 -12.64 5.85 -4.32
CA LEU A 149 -12.06 7.18 -4.16
C LEU A 149 -12.80 8.28 -4.95
N PRO A 150 -13.19 8.07 -6.22
CA PRO A 150 -13.88 9.11 -7.00
C PRO A 150 -15.37 9.29 -6.65
N TYR A 151 -15.90 8.59 -5.64
CA TYR A 151 -17.35 8.59 -5.35
C TYR A 151 -17.69 8.91 -3.89
N VAL A 152 -16.70 9.31 -3.08
CA VAL A 152 -16.87 9.58 -1.65
C VAL A 152 -16.33 10.95 -1.28
N LYS A 153 -16.84 11.53 -0.17
CA LYS A 153 -16.44 12.84 0.32
C LYS A 153 -15.78 12.80 1.71
N THR A 154 -15.89 11.66 2.38
CA THR A 154 -15.28 11.42 3.69
C THR A 154 -14.69 10.03 3.76
N ALA A 155 -13.74 9.82 4.69
CA ALA A 155 -13.17 8.51 4.92
C ALA A 155 -14.25 7.48 5.32
N ARG A 156 -15.18 7.88 6.19
CA ARG A 156 -16.29 7.01 6.62
C ARG A 156 -17.21 6.61 5.47
N GLU A 157 -17.52 7.52 4.53
CA GLU A 157 -18.26 7.17 3.32
C GLU A 157 -17.50 6.12 2.48
N GLY A 158 -16.17 6.22 2.42
CA GLY A 158 -15.31 5.24 1.74
C GLY A 158 -15.43 3.85 2.37
N VAL A 159 -15.34 3.76 3.69
CA VAL A 159 -15.52 2.50 4.43
C VAL A 159 -16.92 1.91 4.24
N LEU A 160 -17.97 2.74 4.30
CA LEU A 160 -19.35 2.27 4.11
C LEU A 160 -19.61 1.79 2.69
N ARG A 161 -19.00 2.47 1.68
CA ARG A 161 -19.11 2.02 0.29
C ARG A 161 -18.37 0.69 0.07
N LEU A 162 -17.18 0.52 0.64
CA LEU A 162 -16.46 -0.75 0.62
C LEU A 162 -17.29 -1.86 1.28
N ALA A 163 -17.85 -1.58 2.45
CA ALA A 163 -18.70 -2.52 3.19
C ALA A 163 -19.88 -2.99 2.35
N GLU A 164 -20.56 -2.08 1.65
CA GLU A 164 -21.69 -2.41 0.78
C GLU A 164 -21.27 -3.24 -0.43
N ILE A 165 -20.10 -2.94 -1.02
CA ILE A 165 -19.56 -3.73 -2.14
C ILE A 165 -19.26 -5.15 -1.68
N ILE A 166 -18.55 -5.34 -0.56
CA ILE A 166 -18.22 -6.67 -0.03
C ILE A 166 -19.49 -7.43 0.33
N LYS A 167 -20.47 -6.77 0.95
CA LYS A 167 -21.75 -7.40 1.31
C LYS A 167 -22.53 -7.90 0.09
N THR A 168 -22.51 -7.16 -1.02
CA THR A 168 -23.38 -7.42 -2.18
C THR A 168 -22.70 -8.16 -3.32
N LYS A 169 -21.40 -8.04 -3.43
CA LYS A 169 -20.58 -8.61 -4.51
C LYS A 169 -19.54 -9.60 -4.03
N GLY A 170 -19.18 -9.51 -2.76
CA GLY A 170 -18.07 -10.26 -2.20
C GLY A 170 -16.70 -9.68 -2.57
N ALA A 171 -15.66 -10.25 -1.97
CA ALA A 171 -14.27 -9.96 -2.26
C ALA A 171 -13.63 -11.16 -2.99
N ALA A 172 -12.79 -10.90 -3.98
CA ALA A 172 -12.08 -11.91 -4.75
C ALA A 172 -10.84 -12.45 -4.01
N GLU A 173 -10.39 -11.71 -3.02
CA GLU A 173 -9.18 -11.98 -2.24
C GLU A 173 -9.23 -11.25 -0.89
N GLY A 174 -8.33 -11.60 0.02
CA GLY A 174 -8.15 -10.88 1.27
C GLY A 174 -7.23 -9.68 1.09
N ASN A 175 -7.52 -8.60 1.83
CA ASN A 175 -6.77 -7.36 1.71
C ASN A 175 -6.72 -6.58 3.02
N VAL A 176 -5.65 -5.80 3.20
CA VAL A 176 -5.51 -4.81 4.26
C VAL A 176 -5.34 -3.44 3.63
N LEU A 177 -6.16 -2.46 3.99
CA LEU A 177 -6.13 -1.13 3.41
C LEU A 177 -6.41 -0.02 4.42
N VAL A 178 -6.11 1.22 4.03
CA VAL A 178 -6.34 2.43 4.83
C VAL A 178 -7.17 3.42 4.03
N ILE A 179 -8.22 3.95 4.65
CA ILE A 179 -8.97 5.10 4.12
C ILE A 179 -8.94 6.21 5.16
N ALA A 180 -8.52 7.41 4.76
CA ALA A 180 -8.36 8.51 5.70
C ALA A 180 -8.80 9.86 5.11
N ASP A 181 -9.20 10.77 6.01
CA ASP A 181 -9.35 12.19 5.76
C ASP A 181 -8.79 12.98 6.95
N LYS A 182 -8.90 14.31 6.93
CA LYS A 182 -8.37 15.13 8.02
C LYS A 182 -9.04 14.93 9.39
N LYS A 183 -10.17 14.21 9.46
CA LYS A 183 -10.92 13.96 10.69
C LYS A 183 -10.60 12.60 11.30
N GLU A 184 -10.52 11.59 10.46
CA GLU A 184 -10.38 10.20 10.88
C GLU A 184 -9.61 9.36 9.88
N MET A 185 -8.99 8.31 10.38
CA MET A 185 -8.29 7.29 9.61
C MET A 185 -8.85 5.93 9.98
N TRP A 186 -9.14 5.10 8.99
CA TRP A 186 -9.68 3.77 9.12
C TRP A 186 -8.68 2.74 8.61
N TYR A 187 -8.41 1.73 9.44
CA TYR A 187 -7.67 0.52 9.07
C TYR A 187 -8.69 -0.59 8.81
N ILE A 188 -8.53 -1.34 7.74
CA ILE A 188 -9.53 -2.28 7.26
C ILE A 188 -8.85 -3.58 6.91
N GLU A 189 -9.38 -4.71 7.38
CA GLU A 189 -9.00 -6.05 6.95
C GLU A 189 -10.21 -6.74 6.30
N ILE A 190 -10.06 -7.18 5.04
CA ILE A 190 -10.99 -8.01 4.29
C ILE A 190 -10.50 -9.44 4.43
N TYR A 191 -11.27 -10.28 5.11
CA TYR A 191 -10.81 -11.61 5.52
C TYR A 191 -11.20 -12.73 4.56
N SER A 192 -12.38 -12.66 3.97
CA SER A 192 -12.91 -13.71 3.12
C SER A 192 -13.95 -13.16 2.16
N GLY A 193 -14.68 -14.00 1.45
CA GLY A 193 -15.63 -13.55 0.43
C GLY A 193 -16.56 -12.44 0.90
N HIS A 194 -17.07 -12.50 2.15
CA HIS A 194 -18.02 -11.51 2.66
C HIS A 194 -17.67 -10.96 4.05
N GLN A 195 -16.49 -11.33 4.61
CA GLN A 195 -16.12 -10.90 5.95
C GLN A 195 -15.04 -9.82 5.93
N PHE A 196 -15.28 -8.75 6.67
CA PHE A 196 -14.34 -7.66 6.88
C PHE A 196 -14.55 -7.01 8.25
N VAL A 197 -13.52 -6.35 8.75
CA VAL A 197 -13.59 -5.43 9.88
C VAL A 197 -12.81 -4.17 9.54
N ALA A 198 -13.45 -3.03 9.71
CA ALA A 198 -12.84 -1.71 9.64
C ALA A 198 -12.85 -1.07 11.02
N ILE A 199 -11.73 -0.54 11.45
CA ILE A 199 -11.61 0.16 12.73
C ILE A 199 -11.13 1.58 12.52
N LYS A 200 -11.68 2.52 13.28
CA LYS A 200 -11.10 3.85 13.40
C LYS A 200 -9.76 3.73 14.12
N TYR A 201 -8.68 4.11 13.43
CA TYR A 201 -7.33 3.90 13.93
C TYR A 201 -7.02 4.81 15.13
N PRO A 202 -6.42 4.28 16.23
CA PRO A 202 -6.09 5.05 17.41
C PRO A 202 -5.05 6.14 17.15
N ASP A 203 -5.22 7.31 17.77
CA ASP A 203 -4.34 8.45 17.56
C ASP A 203 -2.93 8.28 18.17
N ASP A 204 -2.78 7.39 19.17
CA ASP A 204 -1.56 7.20 19.97
C ASP A 204 -0.78 5.92 19.65
N LYS A 205 -1.10 5.26 18.55
CA LYS A 205 -0.48 4.00 18.13
C LYS A 205 0.24 4.14 16.80
N PHE A 206 1.16 3.19 16.55
CA PHE A 206 1.70 2.92 15.22
C PHE A 206 1.55 1.43 14.89
N SER A 207 1.61 1.10 13.61
CA SER A 207 1.59 -0.28 13.11
C SER A 207 2.60 -0.44 11.99
N VAL A 208 3.19 -1.63 11.90
CA VAL A 208 3.87 -2.12 10.71
C VAL A 208 3.32 -3.52 10.43
N PHE A 209 2.82 -3.74 9.24
CA PHE A 209 2.14 -4.97 8.86
C PHE A 209 2.56 -5.42 7.46
N SER A 210 2.44 -6.72 7.21
CA SER A 210 2.82 -7.40 5.98
C SER A 210 1.63 -8.20 5.45
N ASN A 211 1.81 -9.06 4.46
CA ASN A 211 0.76 -9.81 3.77
C ASN A 211 0.10 -10.90 4.65
N THR A 212 -0.49 -10.47 5.74
CA THR A 212 -1.34 -11.29 6.64
C THR A 212 -2.20 -10.35 7.50
N TYR A 213 -3.11 -10.90 8.30
CA TYR A 213 -3.95 -10.13 9.21
C TYR A 213 -3.25 -9.89 10.55
N PHE A 214 -3.42 -8.68 11.09
CA PHE A 214 -2.80 -8.23 12.34
C PHE A 214 -3.82 -7.79 13.39
N LEU A 215 -5.09 -7.57 13.01
CA LEU A 215 -6.07 -7.06 13.95
C LEU A 215 -6.39 -8.12 15.03
N GLY A 216 -6.02 -7.81 16.25
CA GLY A 216 -6.24 -8.65 17.42
C GLY A 216 -7.67 -8.56 17.95
N THR A 217 -7.80 -8.28 19.25
CA THR A 217 -9.09 -8.09 19.89
C THR A 217 -9.57 -6.66 19.81
N VAL A 218 -10.81 -6.46 19.35
CA VAL A 218 -11.50 -5.19 19.32
C VAL A 218 -12.91 -5.33 19.91
N ASP A 219 -13.53 -4.23 20.32
CA ASP A 219 -14.92 -4.23 20.69
C ASP A 219 -15.80 -4.20 19.43
N LEU A 220 -16.22 -5.36 18.97
CA LEU A 220 -17.06 -5.52 17.78
C LEU A 220 -18.46 -4.88 17.92
N ASN A 221 -18.84 -4.41 19.10
CA ASN A 221 -20.10 -3.70 19.35
C ASN A 221 -19.95 -2.17 19.37
N ASP A 222 -18.72 -1.64 19.26
CA ASP A 222 -18.47 -0.19 19.19
C ASP A 222 -18.85 0.35 17.81
N LYS A 223 -20.11 0.70 17.61
CA LYS A 223 -20.66 1.22 16.35
C LYS A 223 -20.07 2.57 15.92
N ASN A 224 -19.36 3.27 16.79
CA ASN A 224 -18.73 4.55 16.46
C ASN A 224 -17.36 4.35 15.81
N ASN A 225 -16.62 3.34 16.25
CA ASN A 225 -15.23 3.10 15.88
C ASN A 225 -15.02 1.77 15.13
N VAL A 226 -16.05 0.94 14.97
CA VAL A 226 -15.98 -0.34 14.26
C VAL A 226 -17.13 -0.45 13.26
N ILE A 227 -16.78 -0.81 12.02
CA ILE A 227 -17.71 -1.21 10.95
C ILE A 227 -17.29 -2.60 10.52
N LYS A 228 -18.21 -3.56 10.51
CA LYS A 228 -17.91 -4.96 10.26
C LYS A 228 -19.02 -5.67 9.53
N SER A 229 -18.72 -6.81 8.92
CA SER A 229 -19.74 -7.75 8.44
C SER A 229 -20.55 -8.34 9.59
N ASP A 230 -21.81 -8.65 9.32
CA ASP A 230 -22.74 -9.14 10.36
C ASP A 230 -22.30 -10.52 10.88
N ASP A 231 -21.79 -11.39 10.02
CA ASP A 231 -21.46 -12.80 10.29
C ASP A 231 -19.99 -13.05 10.67
N ILE A 232 -19.19 -12.00 10.99
CA ILE A 232 -17.74 -12.12 11.29
C ILE A 232 -17.43 -13.18 12.36
N GLU A 233 -18.18 -13.25 13.44
CA GLU A 233 -17.98 -14.26 14.48
C GLU A 233 -18.56 -15.63 14.08
N LYS A 234 -19.72 -15.62 13.38
CA LYS A 234 -20.40 -16.82 12.96
C LYS A 234 -19.57 -17.65 11.99
N VAL A 235 -18.98 -17.00 10.97
CA VAL A 235 -18.14 -17.67 9.97
C VAL A 235 -16.92 -18.33 10.65
N ALA A 236 -16.25 -17.66 11.57
CA ALA A 236 -15.12 -18.25 12.30
C ALA A 236 -15.52 -19.44 13.19
N LYS A 237 -16.72 -19.37 13.81
CA LYS A 237 -17.27 -20.48 14.61
C LYS A 237 -17.64 -21.68 13.74
N ASP A 238 -18.33 -21.45 12.63
CA ASP A 238 -18.71 -22.49 11.67
C ASP A 238 -17.50 -23.17 11.03
N ALA A 239 -16.42 -22.38 10.80
CA ALA A 239 -15.13 -22.87 10.31
C ALA A 239 -14.33 -23.67 11.36
N GLY A 240 -14.70 -23.62 12.64
CA GLY A 240 -13.92 -24.21 13.72
C GLY A 240 -12.52 -23.56 13.87
N SER A 241 -12.42 -22.26 13.58
CA SER A 241 -11.20 -21.45 13.69
C SER A 241 -11.34 -20.28 14.67
N TYR A 242 -12.47 -20.19 15.39
CA TYR A 242 -12.76 -19.11 16.32
C TYR A 242 -11.83 -19.15 17.53
N VAL A 243 -10.98 -18.14 17.70
CA VAL A 243 -10.04 -17.99 18.80
C VAL A 243 -10.39 -16.78 19.64
N THR A 244 -10.33 -16.92 20.96
CA THR A 244 -10.54 -15.83 21.91
C THR A 244 -9.29 -15.56 22.75
N VAL A 245 -9.06 -14.27 23.04
CA VAL A 245 -8.09 -13.79 24.00
C VAL A 245 -8.81 -12.87 24.96
N ASP A 246 -8.66 -13.09 26.27
CA ASP A 246 -9.36 -12.36 27.33
C ASP A 246 -10.89 -12.29 27.13
N GLY A 247 -11.49 -13.38 26.62
CA GLY A 247 -12.92 -13.51 26.38
C GLY A 247 -13.47 -12.77 25.16
N LYS A 248 -12.61 -12.13 24.37
CA LYS A 248 -12.95 -11.46 23.11
C LYS A 248 -12.36 -12.20 21.91
N MET A 249 -13.06 -12.17 20.78
CA MET A 249 -12.55 -12.71 19.55
C MET A 249 -11.23 -12.05 19.16
N HIS A 250 -10.23 -12.86 18.84
CA HIS A 250 -8.98 -12.41 18.24
C HIS A 250 -9.05 -12.64 16.73
N LEU A 251 -9.20 -11.57 15.97
CA LEU A 251 -9.51 -11.62 14.53
C LEU A 251 -8.38 -12.29 13.73
N ALA A 252 -7.14 -11.82 13.86
CA ALA A 252 -6.01 -12.41 13.14
C ALA A 252 -5.85 -13.91 13.43
N LYS A 253 -5.90 -14.35 14.70
CA LYS A 253 -5.78 -15.77 15.05
C LYS A 253 -6.95 -16.62 14.54
N SER A 254 -8.12 -16.02 14.34
CA SER A 254 -9.30 -16.72 13.82
C SER A 254 -9.28 -16.83 12.30
N TYR A 255 -8.74 -15.84 11.59
CA TYR A 255 -8.85 -15.73 10.14
C TYR A 255 -7.54 -15.97 9.40
N ALA A 256 -6.37 -15.57 9.93
CA ALA A 256 -5.09 -15.72 9.24
C ALA A 256 -4.65 -17.20 9.16
N PRO A 257 -3.90 -17.56 8.12
CA PRO A 257 -3.04 -18.73 8.15
C PRO A 257 -1.84 -18.51 9.07
N GLU A 258 -1.01 -19.51 9.24
CA GLU A 258 0.28 -19.35 9.93
C GLU A 258 1.13 -18.28 9.23
N MET A 259 1.72 -17.37 10.03
CA MET A 259 2.54 -16.28 9.52
C MET A 259 3.80 -16.81 8.82
N THR A 260 3.95 -16.53 7.54
CA THR A 260 5.15 -16.93 6.78
C THR A 260 6.41 -16.22 7.29
N ASP A 261 7.57 -16.79 7.04
CA ASP A 261 8.85 -16.20 7.46
C ASP A 261 9.09 -14.82 6.79
N GLY A 262 8.67 -14.64 5.54
CA GLY A 262 8.75 -13.36 4.85
C GLY A 262 7.83 -12.28 5.43
N ASN A 263 6.62 -12.64 5.86
CA ASN A 263 5.73 -11.73 6.58
C ASN A 263 6.31 -11.35 7.94
N ARG A 264 6.83 -12.33 8.64
CA ARG A 264 7.44 -12.19 9.96
C ARG A 264 8.64 -11.25 9.94
N SER A 265 9.57 -11.42 9.01
CA SER A 265 10.81 -10.63 8.96
C SER A 265 10.54 -9.14 8.68
N ARG A 266 9.56 -8.85 7.80
CA ARG A 266 9.17 -7.48 7.49
C ARG A 266 8.47 -6.78 8.65
N ALA A 267 7.49 -7.43 9.27
CA ALA A 267 6.80 -6.89 10.44
C ALA A 267 7.77 -6.70 11.62
N TYR A 268 8.57 -7.71 11.94
CA TYR A 268 9.57 -7.67 13.02
C TYR A 268 10.56 -6.53 12.86
N SER A 269 11.23 -6.45 11.69
CA SER A 269 12.22 -5.40 11.44
C SER A 269 11.60 -4.00 11.44
N GLY A 270 10.41 -3.84 10.87
CA GLY A 270 9.72 -2.55 10.83
C GLY A 270 9.26 -2.08 12.22
N ILE A 271 8.73 -2.96 13.05
CA ILE A 271 8.36 -2.64 14.44
C ILE A 271 9.61 -2.21 15.23
N LEU A 272 10.70 -2.98 15.15
CA LEU A 272 11.96 -2.64 15.82
C LEU A 272 12.60 -1.36 15.28
N GLN A 273 12.42 -1.03 14.02
CA GLN A 273 12.90 0.24 13.44
C GLN A 273 12.24 1.44 14.12
N LEU A 274 10.94 1.38 14.37
CA LEU A 274 10.20 2.44 15.05
C LEU A 274 10.33 2.36 16.58
N ASN A 275 10.35 1.17 17.15
CA ASN A 275 10.51 0.96 18.59
C ASN A 275 11.54 -0.13 18.88
N PRO A 276 12.84 0.21 19.01
CA PRO A 276 13.90 -0.76 19.36
C PRO A 276 13.72 -1.46 20.71
N LYS A 277 12.79 -1.00 21.54
CA LYS A 277 12.45 -1.56 22.85
C LYS A 277 11.13 -2.34 22.84
N ALA A 278 10.55 -2.59 21.67
CA ALA A 278 9.34 -3.39 21.56
C ALA A 278 9.57 -4.78 22.18
N ASN A 279 8.63 -5.21 23.01
CA ASN A 279 8.68 -6.54 23.63
C ASN A 279 8.14 -7.59 22.66
N ILE A 280 8.89 -7.85 21.61
CA ILE A 280 8.59 -8.85 20.57
C ILE A 280 9.82 -9.73 20.34
N THR A 281 9.55 -10.97 19.96
CA THR A 281 10.59 -11.91 19.49
C THR A 281 10.32 -12.30 18.04
N TYR A 282 11.35 -12.74 17.32
CA TYR A 282 11.17 -13.19 15.95
C TYR A 282 10.22 -14.39 15.82
N THR A 283 10.10 -15.19 16.87
CA THR A 283 9.32 -16.43 16.91
C THR A 283 7.90 -16.26 17.45
N ASP A 284 7.47 -15.03 17.75
CA ASP A 284 6.09 -14.79 18.19
C ASP A 284 5.11 -15.27 17.11
N GLU A 285 4.04 -15.93 17.52
CA GLU A 285 3.01 -16.47 16.61
C GLU A 285 2.36 -15.37 15.77
N VAL A 286 2.01 -14.27 16.44
CA VAL A 286 1.45 -13.06 15.84
C VAL A 286 2.10 -11.83 16.49
N TYR A 287 2.19 -10.73 15.75
CA TYR A 287 2.53 -9.42 16.30
C TYR A 287 1.25 -8.61 16.47
N GLU A 288 1.13 -7.93 17.62
CA GLU A 288 0.01 -7.02 17.86
C GLU A 288 0.04 -5.87 16.83
N LEU A 289 -1.11 -5.56 16.24
CA LEU A 289 -1.24 -4.44 15.30
C LEU A 289 -0.84 -3.12 15.96
N PHE A 290 -1.35 -2.87 17.17
CA PHE A 290 -1.15 -1.60 17.87
C PHE A 290 0.14 -1.60 18.68
N GLN A 291 1.14 -0.93 18.16
CA GLN A 291 2.42 -0.72 18.83
C GLN A 291 2.47 0.65 19.54
N THR A 292 3.31 0.77 20.55
CA THR A 292 3.56 2.01 21.30
C THR A 292 5.01 2.46 21.17
N ARG A 293 5.25 3.75 21.34
CA ARG A 293 6.58 4.34 21.36
C ARG A 293 6.59 5.60 22.21
N ASP A 294 7.67 5.82 22.98
CA ASP A 294 7.82 7.03 23.82
C ASP A 294 8.10 8.29 23.01
N LYS A 295 8.75 8.17 21.87
CA LYS A 295 9.15 9.29 21.01
C LYS A 295 8.17 9.46 19.85
N LYS A 296 7.93 10.71 19.46
CA LYS A 296 7.16 11.03 18.26
C LYS A 296 7.84 10.49 17.00
N ILE A 297 7.02 10.16 16.01
CA ILE A 297 7.42 9.61 14.73
C ILE A 297 7.27 10.70 13.66
N SER A 298 8.31 10.94 12.87
CA SER A 298 8.30 11.84 11.72
C SER A 298 7.99 11.07 10.42
N VAL A 299 7.66 11.80 9.36
CA VAL A 299 7.54 11.20 8.02
C VAL A 299 8.88 10.58 7.57
N GLN A 300 10.01 11.14 7.98
CA GLN A 300 11.34 10.59 7.67
C GLN A 300 11.60 9.26 8.40
N ASP A 301 11.08 9.07 9.61
CA ASP A 301 11.11 7.76 10.30
C ASP A 301 10.32 6.71 9.49
N VAL A 302 9.17 7.07 8.92
CA VAL A 302 8.37 6.18 8.06
C VAL A 302 9.09 5.89 6.74
N MET A 303 9.70 6.90 6.09
CA MET A 303 10.57 6.69 4.93
C MET A 303 11.71 5.70 5.23
N ALA A 304 12.29 5.78 6.43
CA ALA A 304 13.35 4.86 6.84
C ALA A 304 12.82 3.43 7.04
N VAL A 305 11.60 3.24 7.56
CA VAL A 305 10.96 1.91 7.66
C VAL A 305 10.76 1.32 6.28
N LEU A 306 10.16 2.08 5.35
CA LEU A 306 9.88 1.58 4.00
C LEU A 306 11.16 1.34 3.16
N ARG A 307 12.31 1.84 3.61
CA ARG A 307 13.65 1.52 3.05
C ARG A 307 14.38 0.43 3.79
N ASN A 308 13.84 -0.10 4.89
CA ASN A 308 14.56 -1.04 5.75
C ASN A 308 14.91 -2.32 5.00
N ARG A 309 16.19 -2.68 5.08
CA ARG A 309 16.75 -3.95 4.56
C ARG A 309 17.40 -4.76 5.68
N LEU A 310 16.75 -4.80 6.84
CA LEU A 310 17.14 -5.58 8.02
C LEU A 310 18.36 -5.01 8.76
N GLU A 311 18.80 -3.77 8.48
CA GLU A 311 19.98 -3.13 9.07
C GLU A 311 19.89 -3.01 10.61
N ASN A 312 18.67 -3.06 11.15
CA ASN A 312 18.39 -3.01 12.59
C ASN A 312 18.20 -4.38 13.24
N THR A 313 18.60 -5.46 12.56
CA THR A 313 18.51 -6.85 13.01
C THR A 313 19.85 -7.56 12.84
N ASN A 314 19.93 -8.81 13.32
CA ASN A 314 21.07 -9.69 13.08
C ASN A 314 20.91 -10.53 11.79
N PHE A 315 19.89 -10.26 10.99
CA PHE A 315 19.65 -10.98 9.75
C PHE A 315 20.38 -10.32 8.57
N THR A 316 20.72 -11.12 7.58
CA THR A 316 21.18 -10.65 6.27
C THR A 316 20.00 -10.65 5.28
N VAL A 317 20.12 -9.85 4.23
CA VAL A 317 19.08 -9.79 3.19
C VAL A 317 19.10 -11.07 2.36
N ALA A 318 17.97 -11.75 2.33
CA ALA A 318 17.76 -12.87 1.41
C ALA A 318 17.48 -12.33 -0.01
N LYS A 319 18.06 -13.00 -1.01
CA LYS A 319 17.57 -12.86 -2.39
C LYS A 319 16.23 -13.59 -2.52
N ARG A 320 15.46 -13.22 -3.54
CA ARG A 320 14.16 -13.82 -3.86
C ARG A 320 14.18 -15.35 -3.73
N LYS A 321 13.25 -15.93 -2.99
CA LYS A 321 13.11 -17.38 -2.75
C LYS A 321 14.24 -18.07 -1.94
N GLN A 322 15.10 -17.32 -1.26
CA GLN A 322 16.25 -17.87 -0.51
C GLN A 322 16.21 -17.54 1.00
N ASN A 323 15.04 -17.67 1.64
CA ASN A 323 14.97 -17.55 3.09
C ASN A 323 15.72 -18.71 3.76
N THR A 324 16.66 -18.36 4.62
CA THR A 324 17.41 -19.30 5.49
C THR A 324 17.27 -18.82 6.94
N ASP A 325 17.86 -19.54 7.88
CA ASP A 325 17.84 -19.14 9.30
C ASP A 325 18.45 -17.75 9.54
N THR A 326 19.42 -17.36 8.72
CA THR A 326 20.16 -16.08 8.87
C THR A 326 19.83 -15.05 7.79
N ALA A 327 19.33 -15.46 6.63
CA ALA A 327 18.97 -14.58 5.52
C ALA A 327 17.44 -14.47 5.43
N LYS A 328 16.91 -13.25 5.61
CA LYS A 328 15.47 -12.98 5.67
C LYS A 328 15.03 -11.98 4.61
N TYR A 329 13.75 -11.99 4.30
CA TYR A 329 13.17 -11.11 3.29
C TYR A 329 12.93 -9.70 3.87
N PRO A 330 13.46 -8.62 3.24
CA PRO A 330 13.40 -7.26 3.79
C PRO A 330 12.11 -6.52 3.38
N ILE A 331 11.81 -5.41 4.04
CA ILE A 331 10.73 -4.49 3.67
C ILE A 331 11.02 -3.89 2.28
N SER A 332 12.19 -3.28 2.10
CA SER A 332 12.60 -2.79 0.79
C SER A 332 13.36 -3.90 0.05
N ASN A 333 12.65 -4.63 -0.77
CA ASN A 333 13.15 -5.77 -1.53
C ASN A 333 13.30 -5.46 -3.02
N GLU A 334 13.69 -6.45 -3.81
CA GLU A 334 13.93 -6.34 -5.25
C GLU A 334 12.65 -6.33 -6.11
N ASN A 335 11.48 -6.52 -5.49
CA ASN A 335 10.18 -6.55 -6.19
C ASN A 335 9.40 -5.24 -6.01
N GLY A 336 9.98 -4.24 -5.34
CA GLY A 336 9.32 -2.95 -5.11
C GLY A 336 9.10 -2.21 -6.42
N ILE A 337 7.84 -1.92 -6.78
CA ILE A 337 7.47 -1.20 -8.00
C ILE A 337 7.06 0.23 -7.75
N GLU A 338 6.57 0.54 -6.55
CA GLU A 338 6.35 1.89 -6.06
C GLU A 338 6.33 1.91 -4.52
N THR A 339 6.47 3.11 -3.94
CA THR A 339 6.32 3.33 -2.50
C THR A 339 5.71 4.70 -2.26
N HIS A 340 4.65 4.75 -1.48
CA HIS A 340 4.01 6.01 -1.13
C HIS A 340 3.81 6.15 0.38
N ILE A 341 3.71 7.42 0.83
CA ILE A 341 3.40 7.80 2.20
C ILE A 341 2.42 8.97 2.15
N PHE A 342 1.27 8.84 2.77
CA PHE A 342 0.34 9.93 3.00
C PHE A 342 0.63 10.61 4.33
N GLN A 343 0.64 11.94 4.32
CA GLN A 343 0.75 12.81 5.48
C GLN A 343 -0.44 13.75 5.50
N ILE A 344 -1.49 13.41 6.25
CA ILE A 344 -2.76 14.14 6.28
C ILE A 344 -2.79 15.07 7.48
N LYS A 345 -2.88 16.38 7.22
CA LYS A 345 -2.84 17.43 8.24
C LYS A 345 -4.20 18.09 8.43
N LYS A 346 -4.63 18.21 9.69
CA LYS A 346 -5.91 18.84 10.01
C LYS A 346 -5.97 20.34 9.69
N ASP A 347 -4.83 21.02 9.66
CA ASP A 347 -4.69 22.47 9.42
C ASP A 347 -4.65 22.85 7.93
N LEU A 348 -4.57 21.85 7.03
CA LEU A 348 -4.74 22.08 5.61
C LEU A 348 -6.23 22.12 5.22
N PRO A 349 -6.61 22.94 4.21
CA PRO A 349 -7.96 22.91 3.66
C PRO A 349 -8.34 21.49 3.17
N ALA A 350 -9.61 21.10 3.30
CA ALA A 350 -10.05 19.76 2.93
C ALA A 350 -9.74 19.42 1.47
N ASN A 351 -9.94 20.39 0.56
CA ASN A 351 -9.64 20.21 -0.86
C ASN A 351 -8.14 20.02 -1.17
N VAL A 352 -7.24 20.37 -0.25
CA VAL A 352 -5.79 20.09 -0.37
C VAL A 352 -5.47 18.69 0.16
N GLY A 353 -6.23 18.23 1.16
CA GLY A 353 -6.09 16.91 1.79
C GLY A 353 -4.83 16.78 2.65
N GLY A 354 -3.70 16.63 2.00
CA GLY A 354 -2.40 16.41 2.64
C GLY A 354 -1.29 16.40 1.61
N VAL A 355 -0.22 15.70 1.94
CA VAL A 355 0.93 15.47 1.07
C VAL A 355 1.10 13.96 0.88
N MET A 356 1.19 13.53 -0.35
CA MET A 356 1.67 12.20 -0.73
C MET A 356 3.16 12.32 -1.06
N TRP A 357 3.96 11.48 -0.44
CA TRP A 357 5.39 11.31 -0.74
C TRP A 357 5.50 10.05 -1.58
N LEU A 358 5.87 10.18 -2.85
CA LEU A 358 5.91 9.06 -3.81
C LEU A 358 7.34 8.79 -4.25
N ALA A 359 7.77 7.53 -4.17
CA ALA A 359 8.99 7.02 -4.77
C ALA A 359 8.63 6.00 -5.85
N MET A 360 9.10 6.21 -7.07
CA MET A 360 8.90 5.29 -8.19
C MET A 360 9.91 4.16 -8.13
N ALA A 361 9.49 2.94 -8.44
CA ALA A 361 10.26 1.71 -8.27
C ALA A 361 10.66 1.46 -6.80
N GLY A 362 11.68 0.65 -6.53
CA GLY A 362 12.09 0.30 -5.17
C GLY A 362 12.54 1.50 -4.33
N ALA A 363 11.95 1.70 -3.16
CA ALA A 363 12.22 2.84 -2.27
C ALA A 363 13.68 2.96 -1.82
N LYS A 364 14.45 1.87 -1.87
CA LYS A 364 15.85 1.86 -1.43
C LYS A 364 16.68 2.94 -2.12
N TYR A 365 16.55 3.03 -3.44
CA TYR A 365 17.36 3.94 -4.26
C TYR A 365 16.51 4.95 -5.05
N SER A 366 15.28 5.20 -4.60
CA SER A 366 14.38 6.20 -5.17
C SER A 366 14.05 7.29 -4.14
N PRO A 367 14.04 8.59 -4.54
CA PRO A 367 13.67 9.66 -3.64
C PRO A 367 12.16 9.73 -3.42
N PHE A 368 11.72 9.99 -2.19
CA PHE A 368 10.34 10.36 -1.91
C PHE A 368 10.06 11.80 -2.34
N VAL A 369 9.15 11.96 -3.29
CA VAL A 369 8.80 13.25 -3.90
C VAL A 369 7.45 13.72 -3.37
N PRO A 370 7.34 14.94 -2.78
CA PRO A 370 6.08 15.41 -2.19
C PRO A 370 5.12 15.99 -3.22
N TYR A 371 3.85 15.58 -3.12
CA TYR A 371 2.73 16.05 -3.92
C TYR A 371 1.53 16.38 -3.03
N TYR A 372 0.92 17.56 -3.20
CA TYR A 372 -0.35 17.87 -2.57
C TYR A 372 -1.51 17.11 -3.24
N GLY A 373 -2.55 16.79 -2.47
CA GLY A 373 -3.69 16.02 -2.98
C GLY A 373 -4.56 16.72 -4.03
N ASN A 374 -4.44 18.06 -4.17
CA ASN A 374 -5.28 18.86 -5.06
C ASN A 374 -4.63 19.21 -6.41
N ILE A 375 -3.54 18.58 -6.80
CA ILE A 375 -2.88 18.82 -8.09
C ILE A 375 -3.79 18.51 -9.29
N LYS A 376 -3.49 19.11 -10.44
CA LYS A 376 -4.17 18.84 -11.72
C LYS A 376 -3.31 18.12 -12.75
N ALA A 377 -2.00 18.09 -12.54
CA ALA A 377 -1.06 17.44 -13.42
C ALA A 377 0.18 16.96 -12.66
N THR A 378 0.81 15.95 -13.18
CA THR A 378 2.12 15.46 -12.76
C THR A 378 3.12 15.68 -13.89
N TYR A 379 4.42 15.56 -13.63
CA TYR A 379 5.45 15.80 -14.64
C TYR A 379 5.39 14.73 -15.74
N ASP A 380 5.66 15.08 -16.99
CA ASP A 380 5.43 14.23 -18.17
C ASP A 380 6.07 12.85 -18.07
N THR A 381 7.22 12.74 -17.40
CA THR A 381 7.93 11.45 -17.21
C THR A 381 7.15 10.42 -16.38
N TYR A 382 6.07 10.82 -15.72
CA TYR A 382 5.16 9.92 -14.99
C TYR A 382 4.05 9.31 -15.87
N HIS A 383 3.96 9.68 -17.15
CA HIS A 383 2.86 9.25 -18.04
C HIS A 383 3.34 8.43 -19.22
N VAL A 384 4.57 7.96 -19.19
CA VAL A 384 5.16 7.23 -20.31
C VAL A 384 4.58 5.83 -20.38
N LYS A 385 4.03 5.48 -21.53
CA LYS A 385 3.42 4.18 -21.80
C LYS A 385 4.46 3.16 -22.26
N GLY A 386 4.13 1.90 -22.05
CA GLY A 386 4.90 0.75 -22.55
C GLY A 386 5.64 0.00 -21.46
N THR A 387 5.91 -1.26 -21.72
CA THR A 387 6.46 -2.25 -20.78
C THR A 387 7.98 -2.47 -20.95
N ALA A 388 8.62 -1.73 -21.85
CA ALA A 388 10.07 -1.77 -22.07
C ALA A 388 10.75 -0.53 -21.47
N TYR A 389 12.03 -0.68 -21.10
CA TYR A 389 12.84 0.44 -20.65
C TYR A 389 12.72 1.64 -21.60
N ASN A 390 12.34 2.78 -21.04
CA ASN A 390 12.25 4.05 -21.74
C ASN A 390 12.98 5.12 -20.92
N PRO A 391 14.02 5.79 -21.50
CA PRO A 391 14.79 6.81 -20.79
C PRO A 391 13.99 8.07 -20.41
N ASP A 392 12.79 8.26 -20.97
CA ASP A 392 11.88 9.36 -20.64
C ASP A 392 10.86 8.99 -19.56
N SER A 393 10.80 7.73 -19.11
CA SER A 393 9.97 7.27 -18.02
C SER A 393 10.70 7.38 -16.69
N PHE A 394 10.09 8.06 -15.72
CA PHE A 394 10.66 8.12 -14.37
C PHE A 394 10.74 6.73 -13.74
N TYR A 395 9.68 5.91 -13.90
CA TYR A 395 9.68 4.54 -13.41
C TYR A 395 10.88 3.75 -13.94
N TRP A 396 11.06 3.69 -15.25
CA TRP A 396 12.13 2.90 -15.86
C TRP A 396 13.53 3.40 -15.52
N VAL A 397 13.70 4.72 -15.40
CA VAL A 397 15.00 5.29 -14.98
C VAL A 397 15.28 4.95 -13.52
N ALA A 398 14.27 5.03 -12.63
CA ALA A 398 14.42 4.67 -11.24
C ALA A 398 14.67 3.17 -11.06
N GLU A 399 13.96 2.32 -11.79
CA GLU A 399 14.14 0.86 -11.75
C GLU A 399 15.53 0.47 -12.23
N ASN A 400 16.01 1.06 -13.33
CA ASN A 400 17.36 0.81 -13.82
C ASN A 400 18.45 1.22 -12.81
N VAL A 401 18.24 2.34 -12.07
CA VAL A 401 19.12 2.74 -10.98
C VAL A 401 19.07 1.73 -9.83
N ASN A 402 17.88 1.28 -9.40
CA ASN A 402 17.74 0.28 -8.35
C ASN A 402 18.48 -1.02 -8.70
N ILE A 403 18.30 -1.55 -9.91
CA ILE A 403 18.97 -2.78 -10.38
C ILE A 403 20.50 -2.60 -10.38
N ASN A 404 21.01 -1.51 -10.94
CA ASN A 404 22.46 -1.29 -11.04
C ASN A 404 23.10 -1.01 -9.68
N MET A 405 22.40 -0.32 -8.76
CA MET A 405 22.87 -0.07 -7.40
C MET A 405 23.05 -1.36 -6.59
N GLU A 406 22.25 -2.40 -6.80
CA GLU A 406 22.45 -3.66 -6.08
C GLU A 406 23.88 -4.23 -6.32
N ASN A 407 24.44 -4.02 -7.49
CA ASN A 407 25.78 -4.50 -7.88
C ASN A 407 26.89 -3.43 -7.73
N ALA A 408 26.58 -2.21 -7.37
CA ALA A 408 27.56 -1.13 -7.20
C ALA A 408 28.39 -1.33 -5.91
N SER A 409 29.54 -0.66 -5.82
CA SER A 409 30.34 -0.64 -4.60
C SER A 409 29.63 0.13 -3.48
N ASP A 410 29.95 -0.18 -2.23
CA ASP A 410 29.37 0.50 -1.07
C ASP A 410 29.64 2.02 -1.08
N ASP A 411 30.76 2.45 -1.61
CA ASP A 411 31.08 3.88 -1.77
C ASP A 411 30.10 4.57 -2.73
N VAL A 412 29.78 3.96 -3.87
CA VAL A 412 28.80 4.47 -4.84
C VAL A 412 27.40 4.48 -4.22
N LYS A 413 26.99 3.38 -3.59
CA LYS A 413 25.70 3.28 -2.88
C LYS A 413 25.54 4.37 -1.84
N ASN A 414 26.54 4.54 -0.96
CA ASN A 414 26.48 5.51 0.13
C ASN A 414 26.45 6.96 -0.38
N LYS A 415 27.21 7.28 -1.41
CA LYS A 415 27.17 8.60 -2.05
C LYS A 415 25.80 8.93 -2.64
N TYR A 416 25.18 7.98 -3.31
CA TYR A 416 23.86 8.20 -3.88
C TYR A 416 22.76 8.28 -2.82
N LEU A 417 22.77 7.37 -1.84
CA LEU A 417 21.85 7.44 -0.69
C LEU A 417 21.96 8.77 0.06
N GLN A 418 23.17 9.36 0.14
CA GLN A 418 23.34 10.68 0.74
C GLN A 418 22.65 11.78 -0.09
N LYS A 419 22.77 11.74 -1.44
CA LYS A 419 22.06 12.68 -2.33
C LYS A 419 20.54 12.60 -2.14
N ILE A 420 19.99 11.37 -2.05
CA ILE A 420 18.56 11.15 -1.78
C ILE A 420 18.17 11.74 -0.42
N LYS A 421 18.92 11.44 0.65
CA LYS A 421 18.65 11.96 1.99
C LYS A 421 18.71 13.50 2.04
N ASP A 422 19.64 14.12 1.35
CA ASP A 422 19.76 15.59 1.29
C ASP A 422 18.58 16.21 0.54
N TYR A 423 18.14 15.60 -0.58
CA TYR A 423 16.94 16.00 -1.30
C TYR A 423 15.71 15.95 -0.41
N GLU A 424 15.45 14.82 0.23
CA GLU A 424 14.29 14.62 1.09
C GLU A 424 14.29 15.52 2.33
N LYS A 425 15.45 15.66 2.99
CA LYS A 425 15.62 16.57 4.12
C LYS A 425 15.26 18.01 3.73
N LYS A 426 15.69 18.46 2.55
CA LYS A 426 15.31 19.77 2.00
C LYS A 426 13.82 19.87 1.78
N LYS A 427 13.19 18.87 1.12
CA LYS A 427 11.75 18.87 0.83
C LYS A 427 10.91 18.86 2.11
N VAL A 428 11.28 18.05 3.11
CA VAL A 428 10.60 18.02 4.42
C VAL A 428 10.74 19.36 5.15
N ALA A 429 11.91 19.98 5.14
CA ALA A 429 12.12 21.29 5.78
C ALA A 429 11.29 22.41 5.11
N GLU A 430 11.15 22.38 3.79
CA GLU A 430 10.33 23.34 3.03
C GLU A 430 8.83 23.16 3.29
N GLN A 431 8.38 21.94 3.60
CA GLN A 431 6.96 21.58 3.63
C GLN A 431 6.12 22.41 4.62
N ASN A 432 6.66 22.74 5.81
CA ASN A 432 5.93 23.54 6.79
C ASN A 432 5.64 24.98 6.31
N ALA A 433 6.58 25.58 5.60
CA ALA A 433 6.38 26.93 5.01
C ALA A 433 5.37 26.87 3.85
N LEU A 434 5.46 25.84 3.01
CA LEU A 434 4.54 25.60 1.90
C LEU A 434 3.11 25.35 2.39
N ASN A 435 2.93 24.56 3.45
CA ASN A 435 1.63 24.29 4.07
C ASN A 435 0.98 25.58 4.60
N LYS A 436 1.75 26.44 5.30
CA LYS A 436 1.25 27.75 5.76
C LYS A 436 0.87 28.68 4.61
N LYS A 437 1.57 28.58 3.49
CA LYS A 437 1.29 29.36 2.28
C LYS A 437 0.01 28.90 1.59
N ILE A 438 -0.10 27.60 1.30
CA ILE A 438 -1.26 27.03 0.58
C ILE A 438 -2.55 27.14 1.39
N ALA A 439 -2.47 27.05 2.73
CA ALA A 439 -3.63 27.18 3.63
C ALA A 439 -4.32 28.56 3.59
N LYS A 440 -3.62 29.58 3.08
CA LYS A 440 -4.14 30.96 2.94
C LYS A 440 -4.69 31.26 1.57
N MET A 441 -4.56 30.34 0.62
CA MET A 441 -4.99 30.52 -0.78
C MET A 441 -6.45 30.14 -0.94
N SER A 442 -7.11 30.77 -1.93
CA SER A 442 -8.40 30.26 -2.42
C SER A 442 -8.22 28.85 -3.05
N PRO A 443 -9.28 28.04 -3.15
CA PRO A 443 -9.17 26.70 -3.72
C PRO A 443 -8.50 26.67 -5.11
N LYS A 444 -8.80 27.64 -5.97
CA LYS A 444 -8.22 27.74 -7.33
C LYS A 444 -6.73 28.12 -7.30
N GLU A 445 -6.34 29.04 -6.43
CA GLU A 445 -4.94 29.42 -6.26
C GLU A 445 -4.13 28.30 -5.65
N ALA A 446 -4.69 27.60 -4.65
CA ALA A 446 -4.07 26.43 -4.02
C ALA A 446 -3.82 25.30 -5.02
N GLU A 447 -4.80 25.01 -5.90
CA GLU A 447 -4.67 24.01 -6.96
C GLU A 447 -3.57 24.40 -7.97
N LYS A 448 -3.55 25.65 -8.41
CA LYS A 448 -2.51 26.15 -9.32
C LYS A 448 -1.13 26.05 -8.69
N PHE A 449 -0.98 26.55 -7.46
CA PHE A 449 0.28 26.51 -6.71
C PHE A 449 0.77 25.08 -6.49
N ALA A 450 -0.13 24.18 -6.06
CA ALA A 450 0.19 22.77 -5.85
C ALA A 450 0.67 22.09 -7.15
N THR A 451 0.00 22.41 -8.27
CA THR A 451 0.35 21.84 -9.58
C THR A 451 1.70 22.34 -10.09
N GLU A 452 1.98 23.65 -10.00
CA GLU A 452 3.29 24.20 -10.36
C GLU A 452 4.42 23.57 -9.52
N LEU A 453 4.16 23.35 -8.22
CA LEU A 453 5.10 22.70 -7.33
C LEU A 453 5.29 21.21 -7.68
N ALA A 454 4.22 20.51 -8.04
CA ALA A 454 4.26 19.11 -8.45
C ALA A 454 5.12 18.91 -9.70
N LEU A 455 4.90 19.74 -10.74
CA LEU A 455 5.69 19.70 -11.96
C LEU A 455 7.18 19.95 -11.68
N LYS A 456 7.47 20.95 -10.83
CA LYS A 456 8.84 21.24 -10.42
C LYS A 456 9.48 20.09 -9.63
N ASN A 457 8.78 19.56 -8.64
CA ASN A 457 9.28 18.47 -7.80
C ASN A 457 9.54 17.20 -8.61
N GLY A 458 8.60 16.85 -9.52
CA GLY A 458 8.75 15.71 -10.41
C GLY A 458 9.95 15.85 -11.33
N LYS A 459 10.15 17.04 -11.93
CA LYS A 459 11.33 17.34 -12.75
C LYS A 459 12.63 17.24 -11.97
N ASP A 460 12.72 17.93 -10.80
CA ASP A 460 13.92 17.93 -9.96
C ASP A 460 14.32 16.48 -9.54
N ALA A 461 13.34 15.66 -9.19
CA ALA A 461 13.57 14.28 -8.78
C ALA A 461 13.97 13.38 -9.96
N TYR A 462 13.28 13.50 -11.09
CA TYR A 462 13.67 12.78 -12.31
C TYR A 462 15.12 13.10 -12.73
N GLU A 463 15.51 14.38 -12.73
CA GLU A 463 16.87 14.79 -13.06
C GLU A 463 17.92 14.24 -12.07
N LEU A 464 17.57 14.18 -10.77
CA LEU A 464 18.43 13.58 -9.75
C LEU A 464 18.73 12.11 -10.07
N VAL A 465 17.68 11.33 -10.35
CA VAL A 465 17.78 9.89 -10.63
C VAL A 465 18.45 9.65 -12.01
N LYS A 466 18.09 10.44 -13.01
CA LYS A 466 18.65 10.37 -14.36
C LYS A 466 20.15 10.65 -14.40
N ASN A 467 20.61 11.62 -13.62
CA ASN A 467 22.04 11.93 -13.49
C ASN A 467 22.81 10.77 -12.85
N GLU A 468 22.20 10.07 -11.88
CA GLU A 468 22.81 8.89 -11.28
C GLU A 468 22.84 7.72 -12.27
N GLU A 469 21.75 7.44 -12.98
CA GLU A 469 21.72 6.44 -14.05
C GLU A 469 22.86 6.65 -15.05
N ASN A 470 23.06 7.89 -15.50
CA ASN A 470 24.13 8.24 -16.43
C ASN A 470 25.55 8.07 -15.82
N SER A 471 25.69 8.21 -14.51
CA SER A 471 26.98 8.00 -13.84
C SER A 471 27.32 6.52 -13.69
N LEU A 472 26.32 5.66 -13.56
CA LEU A 472 26.49 4.20 -13.47
C LEU A 472 26.85 3.54 -14.83
N LYS A 473 26.61 4.22 -15.95
CA LYS A 473 26.98 3.75 -17.31
C LYS A 473 28.44 4.02 -17.67
N LYS A 474 29.16 4.76 -16.86
CA LYS A 474 30.58 5.11 -17.06
C LYS A 474 31.51 4.20 -16.28
#